data_6f8354133e7ae53f0b68a2932a3188f3
#
_entry.id   6f8354133e7ae53f0b68a2932a3188f3
#
_cell.length_a   1.000
_cell.length_b   1.000
_cell.length_c   1.000
_cell.angle_alpha   90.00
_cell.angle_beta   90.00
_cell.angle_gamma   90.00
#
_symmetry.space_group_name_H-M   'P 1'
#
loop_
_entity.id
_entity.type
_entity.pdbx_description
1 polymer ?
#
loop_
_entity_poly.entity_id
_entity_poly.type
_entity_poly.pdbx_seq_one_letter_code
_entity_poly.pdbx_strand_id
1 'polypeptide(L)'
;MQGRCNPKTSAFRAQAAVELMSYAAFFLLILVATIAIFFQTQSQETTRAENAYAQEIAYGFADHIRTAFIAGSGFSENFTIQPSILGKPYRILVSGYGASPASVETGIVYVEWQGPGGNASFSAPTVTAAYGVTTYGQFITRPLSGNFIVIDSEYGQRLLMNNTNGVIRISKG
;
A
#
# COMPACT_ATOMS: atom_id res chain seq x y z
N MET A 1 -4.49 -44.62 -67.24
CA MET A 1 -5.25 -43.37 -67.08
C MET A 1 -4.44 -42.45 -66.25
N GLN A 2 -3.73 -41.48 -66.81
CA GLN A 2 -2.98 -40.45 -66.06
C GLN A 2 -3.91 -39.23 -65.87
N GLY A 3 -4.34 -39.03 -64.60
CA GLY A 3 -5.13 -37.85 -64.23
C GLY A 3 -4.27 -36.58 -64.30
N ARG A 4 -4.52 -35.70 -65.27
CA ARG A 4 -3.91 -34.39 -65.36
C ARG A 4 -4.33 -33.54 -64.15
N CYS A 5 -3.45 -33.35 -63.18
CA CYS A 5 -3.62 -32.35 -62.13
C CYS A 5 -3.68 -30.95 -62.77
N ASN A 6 -4.78 -30.25 -62.63
CA ASN A 6 -4.98 -28.91 -63.18
C ASN A 6 -4.19 -27.91 -62.30
N PRO A 7 -3.11 -27.27 -62.76
CA PRO A 7 -2.21 -26.42 -61.99
C PRO A 7 -2.90 -25.14 -61.45
N LYS A 8 -4.01 -24.70 -62.03
CA LYS A 8 -4.76 -23.51 -61.61
C LYS A 8 -5.48 -23.72 -60.26
N THR A 9 -5.94 -24.94 -59.94
CA THR A 9 -6.64 -25.22 -58.70
C THR A 9 -5.68 -25.33 -57.52
N SER A 10 -4.42 -25.70 -57.68
CA SER A 10 -3.41 -25.77 -56.64
C SER A 10 -2.92 -24.36 -56.20
N ALA A 11 -2.77 -23.42 -57.16
CA ALA A 11 -2.38 -22.06 -56.87
C ALA A 11 -3.45 -21.30 -56.05
N PHE A 12 -4.74 -21.46 -56.39
CA PHE A 12 -5.83 -20.87 -55.60
C PHE A 12 -5.90 -21.41 -54.18
N ARG A 13 -5.67 -22.69 -53.94
CA ARG A 13 -5.64 -23.27 -52.61
C ARG A 13 -4.45 -22.77 -51.78
N ALA A 14 -3.30 -22.61 -52.38
CA ALA A 14 -2.12 -22.07 -51.70
C ALA A 14 -2.31 -20.59 -51.34
N GLN A 15 -2.91 -19.77 -52.18
CA GLN A 15 -3.20 -18.39 -51.92
C GLN A 15 -4.21 -18.25 -50.76
N ALA A 16 -5.31 -19.01 -50.75
CA ALA A 16 -6.29 -19.00 -49.69
C ALA A 16 -5.71 -19.41 -48.33
N ALA A 17 -4.78 -20.40 -48.34
CA ALA A 17 -4.10 -20.81 -47.11
C ALA A 17 -3.20 -19.71 -46.54
N VAL A 18 -2.46 -18.98 -47.39
CA VAL A 18 -1.61 -17.85 -46.98
C VAL A 18 -2.45 -16.69 -46.42
N GLU A 19 -3.58 -16.38 -47.07
CA GLU A 19 -4.50 -15.34 -46.58
C GLU A 19 -5.08 -15.75 -45.21
N LEU A 20 -5.52 -16.97 -45.02
CA LEU A 20 -6.04 -17.46 -43.75
C LEU A 20 -4.98 -17.39 -42.64
N MET A 21 -3.74 -17.81 -42.92
CA MET A 21 -2.64 -17.72 -41.97
C MET A 21 -2.32 -16.28 -41.60
N SER A 22 -2.37 -15.35 -42.56
CA SER A 22 -2.13 -13.93 -42.31
C SER A 22 -3.21 -13.32 -41.41
N TYR A 23 -4.46 -13.64 -41.64
CA TYR A 23 -5.55 -13.21 -40.76
C TYR A 23 -5.43 -13.82 -39.36
N ALA A 24 -5.13 -15.12 -39.26
CA ALA A 24 -4.95 -15.79 -37.98
C ALA A 24 -3.79 -15.17 -37.19
N ALA A 25 -2.66 -14.87 -37.83
CA ALA A 25 -1.53 -14.19 -37.21
C ALA A 25 -1.90 -12.77 -36.72
N PHE A 26 -2.64 -12.01 -37.54
CA PHE A 26 -3.10 -10.68 -37.16
C PHE A 26 -4.05 -10.70 -35.96
N PHE A 27 -5.03 -11.61 -35.95
CA PHE A 27 -5.95 -11.77 -34.79
C PHE A 27 -5.21 -12.21 -33.54
N LEU A 28 -4.23 -13.10 -33.65
CA LEU A 28 -3.41 -13.53 -32.52
C LEU A 28 -2.61 -12.36 -31.94
N LEU A 29 -2.06 -11.50 -32.79
CA LEU A 29 -1.32 -10.31 -32.35
C LEU A 29 -2.23 -9.33 -31.60
N ILE A 30 -3.45 -9.09 -32.11
CA ILE A 30 -4.44 -8.25 -31.42
C ILE A 30 -4.80 -8.87 -30.07
N LEU A 31 -5.03 -10.18 -30.01
CA LEU A 31 -5.36 -10.88 -28.77
C LEU A 31 -4.27 -10.71 -27.72
N VAL A 32 -3.01 -10.94 -28.08
CA VAL A 32 -1.86 -10.77 -27.18
C VAL A 32 -1.73 -9.33 -26.71
N ALA A 33 -1.88 -8.35 -27.59
CA ALA A 33 -1.86 -6.93 -27.22
C ALA A 33 -2.98 -6.59 -26.24
N THR A 34 -4.20 -7.07 -26.47
CA THR A 34 -5.35 -6.84 -25.59
C THR A 34 -5.12 -7.43 -24.21
N ILE A 35 -4.60 -8.66 -24.14
CA ILE A 35 -4.26 -9.32 -22.85
C ILE A 35 -3.19 -8.52 -22.11
N ALA A 36 -2.14 -8.05 -22.78
CA ALA A 36 -1.08 -7.26 -22.17
C ALA A 36 -1.62 -5.94 -21.58
N ILE A 37 -2.46 -5.22 -22.32
CA ILE A 37 -3.11 -3.99 -21.83
C ILE A 37 -4.00 -4.30 -20.62
N PHE A 38 -4.76 -5.38 -20.66
CA PHE A 38 -5.63 -5.77 -19.55
C PHE A 38 -4.85 -6.01 -18.25
N PHE A 39 -3.76 -6.78 -18.30
CA PHE A 39 -2.90 -7.00 -17.14
C PHE A 39 -2.25 -5.72 -16.62
N GLN A 40 -1.81 -4.83 -17.51
CA GLN A 40 -1.24 -3.55 -17.13
C GLN A 40 -2.28 -2.68 -16.41
N THR A 41 -3.50 -2.61 -16.91
CA THR A 41 -4.60 -1.85 -16.28
C THR A 41 -4.93 -2.40 -14.90
N GLN A 42 -5.06 -3.72 -14.76
CA GLN A 42 -5.32 -4.35 -13.45
C GLN A 42 -4.23 -4.04 -12.42
N SER A 43 -2.95 -4.09 -12.82
CA SER A 43 -1.85 -3.77 -11.93
C SER A 43 -1.90 -2.31 -11.46
N GLN A 44 -2.26 -1.37 -12.33
CA GLN A 44 -2.40 0.04 -11.98
C GLN A 44 -3.56 0.28 -11.01
N GLU A 45 -4.72 -0.35 -11.23
CA GLU A 45 -5.88 -0.23 -10.34
C GLU A 45 -5.57 -0.78 -8.93
N THR A 46 -4.88 -1.92 -8.85
CA THR A 46 -4.46 -2.48 -7.55
C THR A 46 -3.53 -1.51 -6.82
N THR A 47 -2.54 -0.95 -7.51
CA THR A 47 -1.61 0.02 -6.91
C THR A 47 -2.33 1.29 -6.43
N ARG A 48 -3.29 1.80 -7.21
CA ARG A 48 -4.11 2.95 -6.80
C ARG A 48 -4.94 2.66 -5.56
N ALA A 49 -5.56 1.48 -5.50
CA ALA A 49 -6.34 1.06 -4.35
C ALA A 49 -5.45 0.91 -3.10
N GLU A 50 -4.28 0.28 -3.21
CA GLU A 50 -3.32 0.17 -2.10
C GLU A 50 -2.90 1.55 -1.58
N ASN A 51 -2.57 2.48 -2.46
CA ASN A 51 -2.21 3.85 -2.09
C ASN A 51 -3.37 4.59 -1.39
N ALA A 52 -4.61 4.42 -1.85
CA ALA A 52 -5.78 5.03 -1.23
C ALA A 52 -6.00 4.50 0.20
N TYR A 53 -5.88 3.18 0.43
CA TYR A 53 -5.95 2.59 1.77
C TYR A 53 -4.82 3.06 2.68
N ALA A 54 -3.58 3.10 2.18
CA ALA A 54 -2.45 3.60 2.95
C ALA A 54 -2.61 5.08 3.34
N GLN A 55 -3.15 5.88 2.43
CA GLN A 55 -3.49 7.28 2.69
C GLN A 55 -4.55 7.40 3.78
N GLU A 56 -5.63 6.63 3.72
CA GLU A 56 -6.69 6.62 4.74
C GLU A 56 -6.14 6.27 6.11
N ILE A 57 -5.30 5.21 6.19
CA ILE A 57 -4.66 4.78 7.44
C ILE A 57 -3.74 5.89 7.99
N ALA A 58 -2.89 6.48 7.15
CA ALA A 58 -1.94 7.50 7.57
C ALA A 58 -2.64 8.76 8.10
N TYR A 59 -3.64 9.26 7.37
CA TYR A 59 -4.40 10.43 7.81
C TYR A 59 -5.29 10.13 9.01
N GLY A 60 -5.93 8.96 9.07
CA GLY A 60 -6.72 8.54 10.22
C GLY A 60 -5.87 8.47 11.49
N PHE A 61 -4.66 7.89 11.39
CA PHE A 61 -3.74 7.85 12.52
C PHE A 61 -3.24 9.24 12.93
N ALA A 62 -2.93 10.11 11.96
CA ALA A 62 -2.53 11.50 12.21
C ALA A 62 -3.66 12.31 12.87
N ASP A 63 -4.93 12.05 12.54
CA ASP A 63 -6.09 12.70 13.15
C ASP A 63 -6.31 12.26 14.60
N HIS A 64 -6.11 10.98 14.94
CA HIS A 64 -6.10 10.53 16.35
C HIS A 64 -5.01 11.24 17.16
N ILE A 65 -3.80 11.40 16.60
CA ILE A 65 -2.72 12.17 17.23
C ILE A 65 -3.16 13.63 17.44
N ARG A 66 -3.74 14.24 16.40
CA ARG A 66 -4.24 15.62 16.47
C ARG A 66 -5.30 15.77 17.55
N THR A 67 -6.26 14.86 17.61
CA THR A 67 -7.33 14.87 18.60
C THR A 67 -6.76 14.75 20.01
N ALA A 68 -5.84 13.83 20.25
CA ALA A 68 -5.17 13.65 21.54
C ALA A 68 -4.35 14.89 21.95
N PHE A 69 -3.73 15.58 20.99
CA PHE A 69 -2.97 16.80 21.24
C PHE A 69 -3.87 17.96 21.62
N ILE A 70 -4.96 18.21 20.85
CA ILE A 70 -5.90 19.31 21.08
C ILE A 70 -6.68 19.11 22.38
N ALA A 71 -7.07 17.88 22.70
CA ALA A 71 -7.79 17.56 23.93
C ALA A 71 -6.94 17.75 25.20
N GLY A 72 -5.61 17.73 25.06
CA GLY A 72 -4.68 18.05 26.14
C GLY A 72 -4.44 16.93 27.13
N SER A 73 -3.77 17.29 28.23
CA SER A 73 -3.38 16.32 29.27
C SER A 73 -4.58 15.66 29.95
N GLY A 74 -4.53 14.35 30.08
CA GLY A 74 -5.62 13.54 30.64
C GLY A 74 -6.51 12.89 29.59
N PHE A 75 -6.36 13.24 28.30
CA PHE A 75 -7.07 12.55 27.23
C PHE A 75 -6.63 11.11 27.08
N SER A 76 -7.60 10.22 26.82
CA SER A 76 -7.34 8.80 26.55
C SER A 76 -8.39 8.26 25.59
N GLU A 77 -7.94 7.60 24.51
CA GLU A 77 -8.79 7.03 23.48
C GLU A 77 -8.30 5.63 23.08
N ASN A 78 -9.25 4.71 22.97
CA ASN A 78 -9.02 3.39 22.38
C ASN A 78 -9.52 3.41 20.94
N PHE A 79 -8.68 2.99 20.00
CA PHE A 79 -9.06 2.87 18.60
C PHE A 79 -8.46 1.60 17.99
N THR A 80 -8.97 1.24 16.82
CA THR A 80 -8.54 0.02 16.14
C THR A 80 -8.02 0.41 14.75
N ILE A 81 -6.82 -0.05 14.42
CA ILE A 81 -6.26 0.07 13.08
C ILE A 81 -6.78 -1.07 12.20
N GLN A 82 -6.80 -0.86 10.90
CA GLN A 82 -7.15 -1.92 9.93
C GLN A 82 -6.12 -3.04 9.99
N PRO A 83 -6.53 -4.32 9.81
CA PRO A 83 -5.59 -5.45 9.90
C PRO A 83 -4.61 -5.52 8.73
N SER A 84 -5.00 -5.00 7.56
CA SER A 84 -4.20 -5.13 6.34
C SER A 84 -4.61 -4.13 5.27
N ILE A 85 -3.71 -3.84 4.35
CA ILE A 85 -3.98 -3.14 3.10
C ILE A 85 -4.19 -4.20 2.01
N LEU A 86 -5.46 -4.41 1.62
CA LEU A 86 -5.84 -5.43 0.63
C LEU A 86 -5.25 -6.83 0.91
N GLY A 87 -5.29 -7.25 2.19
CA GLY A 87 -4.76 -8.54 2.65
C GLY A 87 -3.25 -8.57 2.90
N LYS A 88 -2.54 -7.47 2.73
CA LYS A 88 -1.10 -7.36 3.01
C LYS A 88 -0.87 -6.71 4.37
N PRO A 89 0.02 -7.23 5.21
CA PRO A 89 0.41 -6.57 6.45
C PRO A 89 1.13 -5.25 6.14
N TYR A 90 1.06 -4.32 7.06
CA TYR A 90 1.70 -3.02 6.94
C TYR A 90 2.24 -2.56 8.29
N ARG A 91 3.12 -1.56 8.25
CA ARG A 91 3.69 -0.93 9.44
C ARG A 91 3.36 0.55 9.46
N ILE A 92 3.06 1.06 10.65
CA ILE A 92 2.95 2.49 10.90
C ILE A 92 4.22 2.92 11.63
N LEU A 93 4.92 3.89 11.08
CA LEU A 93 6.09 4.50 11.70
C LEU A 93 5.73 5.94 12.09
N VAL A 94 5.86 6.25 13.38
CA VAL A 94 5.63 7.60 13.89
C VAL A 94 6.97 8.22 14.24
N SER A 95 7.35 9.31 13.55
CA SER A 95 8.61 10.03 13.79
C SER A 95 8.51 10.94 15.01
N GLY A 96 9.65 11.23 15.66
CA GLY A 96 9.73 12.16 16.81
C GLY A 96 9.63 11.49 18.16
N TYR A 97 9.92 10.18 18.27
CA TYR A 97 9.98 9.48 19.54
C TYR A 97 11.01 10.13 20.47
N GLY A 98 10.60 10.45 21.71
CA GLY A 98 11.45 11.06 22.72
C GLY A 98 11.72 12.56 22.52
N ALA A 99 11.06 13.21 21.55
CA ALA A 99 11.14 14.67 21.43
C ALA A 99 10.52 15.35 22.66
N SER A 100 11.03 16.54 22.98
CA SER A 100 10.50 17.34 24.09
C SER A 100 9.16 17.99 23.69
N PRO A 101 8.17 18.07 24.60
CA PRO A 101 6.94 18.82 24.35
C PRO A 101 7.17 20.31 24.01
N ALA A 102 8.32 20.85 24.39
CA ALA A 102 8.71 22.23 24.06
C ALA A 102 9.26 22.39 22.63
N SER A 103 9.58 21.28 21.94
CA SER A 103 9.99 21.36 20.55
C SER A 103 8.76 21.54 19.66
N VAL A 104 8.76 22.60 18.84
CA VAL A 104 7.67 22.92 17.87
C VAL A 104 7.86 22.09 16.57
N GLU A 105 8.36 20.89 16.67
CA GLU A 105 8.57 20.04 15.52
C GLU A 105 7.28 19.31 15.13
N THR A 106 6.94 19.36 13.85
CA THR A 106 5.88 18.53 13.30
C THR A 106 6.40 17.11 13.12
N GLY A 107 5.67 16.13 13.62
CA GLY A 107 5.98 14.73 13.36
C GLY A 107 5.42 14.29 12.00
N ILE A 108 5.81 13.10 11.60
CA ILE A 108 5.33 12.45 10.38
C ILE A 108 4.92 11.03 10.73
N VAL A 109 3.75 10.62 10.22
CA VAL A 109 3.31 9.22 10.22
C VAL A 109 3.62 8.65 8.84
N TYR A 110 4.37 7.56 8.80
CA TYR A 110 4.59 6.76 7.59
C TYR A 110 3.79 5.47 7.70
N VAL A 111 3.20 5.06 6.60
CA VAL A 111 2.61 3.72 6.43
C VAL A 111 3.42 3.01 5.38
N GLU A 112 4.01 1.87 5.73
CA GLU A 112 4.85 1.05 4.84
C GLU A 112 4.20 -0.30 4.61
N TRP A 113 4.18 -0.78 3.36
CA TRP A 113 3.65 -2.08 2.97
C TRP A 113 4.38 -2.66 1.78
N GLN A 114 4.16 -3.95 1.49
CA GLN A 114 4.68 -4.62 0.30
C GLN A 114 3.78 -4.34 -0.90
N GLY A 115 4.20 -3.40 -1.76
CA GLY A 115 3.55 -3.12 -3.03
C GLY A 115 3.96 -4.09 -4.14
N PRO A 116 3.34 -4.01 -5.34
CA PRO A 116 3.68 -4.86 -6.48
C PRO A 116 5.11 -4.69 -6.99
N GLY A 117 5.72 -3.52 -6.77
CA GLY A 117 7.09 -3.19 -7.19
C GLY A 117 8.13 -3.26 -6.06
N GLY A 118 7.76 -3.75 -4.86
CA GLY A 118 8.61 -3.75 -3.66
C GLY A 118 8.01 -2.95 -2.50
N ASN A 119 8.85 -2.44 -1.62
CA ASN A 119 8.39 -1.62 -0.49
C ASN A 119 7.76 -0.32 -0.99
N ALA A 120 6.52 -0.08 -0.60
CA ALA A 120 5.80 1.16 -0.84
C ALA A 120 5.56 1.89 0.49
N SER A 121 5.45 3.21 0.45
CA SER A 121 5.16 4.01 1.64
C SER A 121 4.31 5.22 1.31
N PHE A 122 3.50 5.63 2.28
CA PHE A 122 2.76 6.88 2.27
C PHE A 122 3.01 7.64 3.56
N SER A 123 3.04 8.98 3.52
CA SER A 123 3.30 9.81 4.72
C SER A 123 2.24 10.87 4.92
N ALA A 124 1.87 11.11 6.20
CA ALA A 124 0.99 12.18 6.63
C ALA A 124 1.66 13.01 7.73
N PRO A 125 1.58 14.35 7.68
CA PRO A 125 2.11 15.20 8.74
C PRO A 125 1.24 15.14 10.00
N THR A 126 1.87 15.31 11.18
CA THR A 126 1.18 15.43 12.47
C THR A 126 1.44 16.78 13.11
N VAL A 127 0.62 17.14 14.07
CA VAL A 127 0.68 18.45 14.78
C VAL A 127 1.75 18.49 15.86
N THR A 128 2.33 17.36 16.24
CA THR A 128 3.36 17.26 17.28
C THR A 128 4.35 16.16 16.94
N ALA A 129 5.54 16.24 17.52
CA ALA A 129 6.59 15.21 17.47
C ALA A 129 6.90 14.62 18.87
N ALA A 130 6.16 14.99 19.92
CA ALA A 130 6.38 14.53 21.29
C ALA A 130 5.64 13.21 21.56
N TYR A 131 6.29 12.09 21.29
CA TYR A 131 5.70 10.78 21.45
C TYR A 131 6.46 9.91 22.46
N GLY A 132 5.71 9.07 23.17
CA GLY A 132 6.21 8.04 24.05
C GLY A 132 5.51 6.71 23.82
N VAL A 133 6.09 5.62 24.31
CA VAL A 133 5.49 4.28 24.32
C VAL A 133 5.47 3.76 25.75
N THR A 134 4.33 3.22 26.17
CA THR A 134 4.20 2.66 27.52
C THR A 134 4.51 1.17 27.56
N THR A 135 4.25 0.46 26.47
CA THR A 135 4.44 -1.00 26.38
C THR A 135 5.10 -1.36 25.06
N TYR A 136 6.24 -2.04 25.13
CA TYR A 136 6.93 -2.59 23.98
C TYR A 136 6.62 -4.09 23.83
N GLY A 137 6.67 -4.56 22.60
CA GLY A 137 6.47 -5.96 22.23
C GLY A 137 6.55 -6.13 20.72
N GLN A 138 6.06 -7.25 20.21
CA GLN A 138 6.02 -7.47 18.75
C GLN A 138 5.12 -6.48 18.02
N PHE A 139 4.05 -6.02 18.66
CA PHE A 139 3.09 -5.08 18.09
C PHE A 139 3.60 -3.64 18.04
N ILE A 140 4.28 -3.17 19.10
CA ILE A 140 4.86 -1.83 19.15
C ILE A 140 6.34 -2.00 19.47
N THR A 141 7.20 -1.58 18.54
CA THR A 141 8.63 -1.71 18.68
C THR A 141 9.33 -0.36 18.50
N ARG A 142 10.53 -0.26 19.05
CA ARG A 142 11.47 0.83 18.80
C ARG A 142 12.56 0.30 17.86
N PRO A 143 12.79 0.88 16.69
CA PRO A 143 13.90 0.47 15.85
C PRO A 143 15.23 0.76 16.55
N LEU A 144 16.23 -0.05 16.26
CA LEU A 144 17.60 0.11 16.81
C LEU A 144 18.27 1.41 16.37
N SER A 145 17.81 2.02 15.29
CA SER A 145 18.28 3.30 14.77
C SER A 145 17.11 4.21 14.42
N GLY A 146 17.11 5.45 14.90
CA GLY A 146 16.12 6.48 14.58
C GLY A 146 15.11 6.77 15.70
N ASN A 147 14.41 7.90 15.55
CA ASN A 147 13.40 8.41 16.49
C ASN A 147 11.99 8.02 16.03
N PHE A 148 11.76 6.74 15.73
CA PHE A 148 10.46 6.24 15.30
C PHE A 148 9.85 5.31 16.35
N ILE A 149 8.52 5.33 16.41
CA ILE A 149 7.71 4.26 16.98
C ILE A 149 7.24 3.41 15.80
N VAL A 150 7.41 2.11 15.85
CA VAL A 150 6.94 1.18 14.81
C VAL A 150 5.80 0.36 15.36
N ILE A 151 4.65 0.41 14.69
CA ILE A 151 3.44 -0.33 15.00
C ILE A 151 3.21 -1.31 13.84
N ASP A 152 3.18 -2.60 14.13
CA ASP A 152 3.06 -3.64 13.12
C ASP A 152 1.65 -4.24 13.15
N SER A 153 0.90 -4.08 12.06
CA SER A 153 -0.49 -4.52 11.95
C SER A 153 -0.66 -6.04 12.04
N GLU A 154 0.41 -6.81 11.81
CA GLU A 154 0.39 -8.28 11.89
C GLU A 154 0.22 -8.77 13.32
N TYR A 155 0.75 -8.04 14.33
CA TYR A 155 0.76 -8.49 15.73
C TYR A 155 -0.32 -7.87 16.60
N GLY A 156 -1.15 -7.00 16.07
CA GLY A 156 -2.26 -6.42 16.80
C GLY A 156 -2.94 -5.26 16.06
N GLN A 157 -4.11 -4.90 16.55
CA GLN A 157 -4.95 -3.90 15.90
C GLN A 157 -5.50 -2.86 16.85
N ARG A 158 -5.55 -3.17 18.18
CA ARG A 158 -6.08 -2.26 19.19
C ARG A 158 -4.97 -1.42 19.79
N LEU A 159 -5.17 -0.13 19.78
CA LEU A 159 -4.26 0.87 20.31
C LEU A 159 -4.97 1.72 21.35
N LEU A 160 -4.24 2.07 22.39
CA LEU A 160 -4.60 3.11 23.34
C LEU A 160 -3.68 4.30 23.11
N MET A 161 -4.26 5.45 22.86
CA MET A 161 -3.55 6.72 22.75
C MET A 161 -3.95 7.61 23.92
N ASN A 162 -2.97 8.14 24.65
CA ASN A 162 -3.22 9.07 25.74
C ASN A 162 -2.26 10.26 25.66
N ASN A 163 -2.69 11.39 26.22
CA ASN A 163 -1.85 12.59 26.36
C ASN A 163 -1.50 12.77 27.83
N THR A 164 -0.21 12.77 28.12
CA THR A 164 0.32 13.02 29.49
C THR A 164 1.31 14.17 29.41
N ASN A 165 0.93 15.33 29.94
CA ASN A 165 1.77 16.54 29.96
C ASN A 165 2.30 16.96 28.59
N GLY A 166 1.46 16.88 27.53
CA GLY A 166 1.83 17.23 26.17
C GLY A 166 2.59 16.16 25.40
N VAL A 167 2.85 15.01 26.01
CA VAL A 167 3.45 13.84 25.35
C VAL A 167 2.36 12.86 24.97
N ILE A 168 2.24 12.56 23.68
CA ILE A 168 1.33 11.53 23.17
C ILE A 168 1.94 10.16 23.41
N ARG A 169 1.28 9.35 24.23
CA ARG A 169 1.72 7.98 24.54
C ARG A 169 0.87 6.99 23.78
N ILE A 170 1.54 6.03 23.15
CA ILE A 170 0.92 4.96 22.36
C ILE A 170 1.21 3.65 23.06
N SER A 171 0.18 2.85 23.29
CA SER A 171 0.30 1.53 23.89
C SER A 171 -0.68 0.54 23.26
N LYS A 172 -0.52 -0.74 23.58
CA LYS A 172 -1.51 -1.74 23.20
C LYS A 172 -2.78 -1.49 24.01
N GLY A 173 -3.92 -1.45 23.33
CA GLY A 173 -5.25 -1.33 23.91
C GLY A 173 -5.81 -2.67 24.38
#